data_47506fe90a9a3f6368f55e8419d83f51
#
_entry.id   47506fe90a9a3f6368f55e8419d83f51
#
_cell.length_a   1.000
_cell.length_b   1.000
_cell.length_c   1.000
_cell.angle_alpha   90.00
_cell.angle_beta   90.00
_cell.angle_gamma   90.00
#
_symmetry.space_group_name_H-M   'P 1'
#
loop_
_entity.id
_entity.type
_entity.pdbx_description
1 polymer ?
#
loop_
_entity_poly.entity_id
_entity_poly.type
_entity_poly.pdbx_seq_one_letter_code
_entity_poly.pdbx_strand_id
1 'polypeptide(L)'
;DPQLVGAGTPQQGAFRELNTADFLSREEVTLDTEKISGYLTGKTVLVTGGGGSIGSELCRQVMRFKPAKLLIFDIYENCAYELLMELQQKYGRDVPVTVLVGSIRDKVFETYPPTVVFHAAAHKHVPLMEISPAEAVKNNVFGTKNLLTSASEHGVERLVQLSTDKAVNPTSVMGCTKRLCEMLIQ
;
A
#
# COMPACT_ATOMS: atom_id res chain seq x y z
N ASP A 1 35.21 11.49 -64.78
CA ASP A 1 34.35 12.39 -64.02
C ASP A 1 33.76 11.64 -62.84
N PRO A 2 34.19 11.90 -61.63
CA PRO A 2 33.56 11.29 -60.46
C PRO A 2 32.52 12.28 -59.93
N GLN A 3 31.25 11.96 -60.11
CA GLN A 3 30.16 12.70 -59.50
C GLN A 3 29.95 12.26 -58.05
N LEU A 4 30.31 13.12 -57.19
CA LEU A 4 29.80 13.47 -55.87
C LEU A 4 28.69 12.56 -55.28
N VAL A 5 29.08 11.71 -54.34
CA VAL A 5 28.19 11.11 -53.33
C VAL A 5 27.98 12.18 -52.26
N GLY A 6 26.74 12.68 -52.18
CA GLY A 6 26.33 13.59 -51.11
C GLY A 6 26.39 12.90 -49.74
N ALA A 7 27.23 13.44 -48.87
CA ALA A 7 27.27 13.07 -47.46
C ALA A 7 25.98 13.56 -46.79
N GLY A 8 25.02 12.65 -46.62
CA GLY A 8 23.89 12.86 -45.70
C GLY A 8 24.43 12.94 -44.27
N THR A 9 24.27 14.11 -43.67
CA THR A 9 24.46 14.29 -42.22
C THR A 9 23.61 13.28 -41.46
N PRO A 10 24.18 12.51 -40.50
CA PRO A 10 23.38 11.65 -39.66
C PRO A 10 22.43 12.54 -38.83
N GLN A 11 21.13 12.36 -39.04
CA GLN A 11 20.13 12.92 -38.13
C GLN A 11 20.46 12.40 -36.74
N GLN A 12 20.83 13.28 -35.82
CA GLN A 12 20.90 13.00 -34.41
C GLN A 12 19.50 12.56 -33.99
N GLY A 13 19.31 11.26 -33.88
CA GLY A 13 18.12 10.70 -33.25
C GLY A 13 18.01 11.27 -31.83
N ALA A 14 16.95 12.01 -31.58
CA ALA A 14 16.66 12.52 -30.25
C ALA A 14 16.61 11.30 -29.28
N PHE A 15 17.58 11.22 -28.39
CA PHE A 15 17.54 10.25 -27.32
C PHE A 15 16.34 10.62 -26.42
N ARG A 16 15.29 9.81 -26.47
CA ARG A 16 14.16 9.91 -25.56
C ARG A 16 14.59 9.30 -24.22
N GLU A 17 14.38 10.00 -23.12
CA GLU A 17 14.51 9.41 -21.80
C GLU A 17 13.53 8.23 -21.68
N LEU A 18 14.07 7.06 -21.32
CA LEU A 18 13.26 5.86 -21.10
C LEU A 18 12.42 6.05 -19.84
N ASN A 19 11.11 5.98 -19.98
CA ASN A 19 10.17 5.99 -18.88
C ASN A 19 9.92 4.54 -18.41
N THR A 20 9.60 4.35 -17.13
CA THR A 20 9.20 3.05 -16.58
C THR A 20 8.01 2.43 -17.33
N ALA A 21 7.12 3.23 -17.88
CA ALA A 21 6.02 2.79 -18.75
C ALA A 21 6.50 2.09 -20.03
N ASP A 22 7.69 2.41 -20.55
CA ASP A 22 8.24 1.79 -21.74
C ASP A 22 8.65 0.32 -21.52
N PHE A 23 8.83 -0.08 -20.24
CA PHE A 23 9.15 -1.46 -19.83
C PHE A 23 7.94 -2.27 -19.38
N LEU A 24 6.79 -1.62 -19.17
CA LEU A 24 5.55 -2.26 -18.75
C LEU A 24 4.65 -2.46 -19.96
N SER A 25 4.35 -3.71 -20.29
CA SER A 25 3.49 -4.09 -21.45
C SER A 25 2.00 -3.80 -21.21
N ARG A 26 1.65 -2.89 -20.31
CA ARG A 26 0.26 -2.54 -20.00
C ARG A 26 0.09 -1.03 -19.93
N GLU A 27 -1.12 -0.59 -20.27
CA GLU A 27 -1.51 0.81 -20.16
C GLU A 27 -1.49 1.26 -18.69
N GLU A 28 -1.12 2.51 -18.46
CA GLU A 28 -1.16 3.13 -17.13
C GLU A 28 -2.63 3.33 -16.71
N VAL A 29 -2.94 2.89 -15.50
CA VAL A 29 -4.29 3.06 -14.95
C VAL A 29 -4.50 4.51 -14.53
N THR A 30 -5.44 5.18 -15.17
CA THR A 30 -5.84 6.54 -14.80
C THR A 30 -6.74 6.49 -13.57
N LEU A 31 -6.28 7.05 -12.45
CA LEU A 31 -7.07 7.12 -11.23
C LEU A 31 -8.10 8.26 -11.30
N ASP A 32 -9.34 8.00 -10.89
CA ASP A 32 -10.35 9.01 -10.67
C ASP A 32 -10.04 9.78 -9.37
N THR A 33 -9.25 10.83 -9.51
CA THR A 33 -8.76 11.62 -8.37
C THR A 33 -9.88 12.36 -7.64
N GLU A 34 -10.98 12.70 -8.29
CA GLU A 34 -12.12 13.35 -7.66
C GLU A 34 -12.84 12.39 -6.70
N LYS A 35 -13.12 11.17 -7.15
CA LYS A 35 -13.71 10.14 -6.28
C LYS A 35 -12.80 9.80 -5.10
N ILE A 36 -11.49 9.67 -5.34
CA ILE A 36 -10.52 9.38 -4.29
C ILE A 36 -10.49 10.52 -3.28
N SER A 37 -10.43 11.77 -3.73
CA SER A 37 -10.46 12.96 -2.88
C SER A 37 -11.70 12.97 -1.99
N GLY A 38 -12.86 12.59 -2.53
CA GLY A 38 -14.14 12.59 -1.81
C GLY A 38 -14.17 11.71 -0.56
N TYR A 39 -13.35 10.64 -0.49
CA TYR A 39 -13.31 9.78 0.69
C TYR A 39 -12.00 9.85 1.51
N LEU A 40 -11.02 10.65 1.09
CA LEU A 40 -9.75 10.83 1.83
C LEU A 40 -9.61 12.22 2.44
N THR A 41 -10.06 13.27 1.75
CA THR A 41 -9.86 14.65 2.20
C THR A 41 -10.59 14.90 3.52
N GLY A 42 -9.85 15.41 4.51
CA GLY A 42 -10.39 15.71 5.85
C GLY A 42 -10.78 14.48 6.68
N LYS A 43 -10.44 13.26 6.24
CA LYS A 43 -10.73 12.01 6.96
C LYS A 43 -9.54 11.53 7.80
N THR A 44 -9.81 10.73 8.82
CA THR A 44 -8.78 9.96 9.53
C THR A 44 -8.54 8.66 8.78
N VAL A 45 -7.34 8.50 8.23
CA VAL A 45 -6.97 7.35 7.40
C VAL A 45 -5.95 6.50 8.13
N LEU A 46 -6.21 5.20 8.28
CA LEU A 46 -5.28 4.22 8.81
C LEU A 46 -4.69 3.38 7.67
N VAL A 47 -3.37 3.21 7.69
CA VAL A 47 -2.67 2.25 6.81
C VAL A 47 -1.97 1.22 7.68
N THR A 48 -2.45 -0.03 7.67
CA THR A 48 -1.78 -1.14 8.34
C THR A 48 -0.68 -1.72 7.46
N GLY A 49 0.43 -2.15 8.06
CA GLY A 49 1.63 -2.48 7.29
C GLY A 49 2.23 -1.24 6.62
N GLY A 50 2.05 -0.07 7.26
CA GLY A 50 2.42 1.23 6.71
C GLY A 50 3.90 1.43 6.50
N GLY A 51 4.77 0.71 7.23
CA GLY A 51 6.22 0.69 7.01
C GLY A 51 6.67 -0.21 5.86
N GLY A 52 5.80 -1.09 5.35
CA GLY A 52 6.09 -1.95 4.20
C GLY A 52 6.15 -1.20 2.87
N SER A 53 6.66 -1.86 1.82
CA SER A 53 6.86 -1.24 0.50
C SER A 53 5.57 -0.66 -0.09
N ILE A 54 4.46 -1.40 -0.04
CA ILE A 54 3.17 -0.91 -0.56
C ILE A 54 2.51 0.05 0.43
N GLY A 55 2.55 -0.29 1.74
CA GLY A 55 1.95 0.55 2.78
C GLY A 55 2.55 1.94 2.84
N SER A 56 3.89 2.06 2.72
CA SER A 56 4.56 3.36 2.71
C SER A 56 4.18 4.21 1.50
N GLU A 57 4.05 3.59 0.33
CA GLU A 57 3.60 4.31 -0.87
C GLU A 57 2.13 4.72 -0.75
N LEU A 58 1.26 3.89 -0.20
CA LEU A 58 -0.11 4.29 0.13
C LEU A 58 -0.14 5.50 1.06
N CYS A 59 0.69 5.51 2.11
CA CYS A 59 0.80 6.67 3.01
C CYS A 59 1.22 7.95 2.26
N ARG A 60 2.21 7.87 1.36
CA ARG A 60 2.64 9.00 0.52
C ARG A 60 1.49 9.51 -0.37
N GLN A 61 0.77 8.59 -1.00
CA GLN A 61 -0.36 8.95 -1.87
C GLN A 61 -1.52 9.54 -1.08
N VAL A 62 -1.89 8.96 0.07
CA VAL A 62 -2.94 9.47 0.96
C VAL A 62 -2.64 10.92 1.39
N MET A 63 -1.40 11.23 1.74
CA MET A 63 -1.01 12.59 2.14
C MET A 63 -1.24 13.65 1.06
N ARG A 64 -1.23 13.29 -0.23
CA ARG A 64 -1.55 14.21 -1.34
C ARG A 64 -3.00 14.69 -1.30
N PHE A 65 -3.91 13.92 -0.71
CA PHE A 65 -5.33 14.24 -0.57
C PHE A 65 -5.66 14.98 0.73
N LYS A 66 -4.66 15.43 1.48
CA LYS A 66 -4.83 16.25 2.70
C LYS A 66 -5.82 15.62 3.71
N PRO A 67 -5.54 14.42 4.22
CA PRO A 67 -6.35 13.82 5.28
C PRO A 67 -6.31 14.70 6.53
N ALA A 68 -7.33 14.62 7.38
CA ALA A 68 -7.29 15.25 8.70
C ALA A 68 -6.22 14.59 9.59
N LYS A 69 -6.02 13.29 9.46
CA LYS A 69 -4.97 12.53 10.13
C LYS A 69 -4.61 11.28 9.34
N LEU A 70 -3.31 10.99 9.22
CA LEU A 70 -2.79 9.72 8.73
C LEU A 70 -2.24 8.92 9.92
N LEU A 71 -2.72 7.69 10.08
CA LEU A 71 -2.25 6.72 11.07
C LEU A 71 -1.42 5.65 10.34
N ILE A 72 -0.12 5.61 10.62
CA ILE A 72 0.81 4.59 10.11
C ILE A 72 0.87 3.49 11.18
N PHE A 73 0.28 2.33 10.90
CA PHE A 73 0.26 1.21 11.82
C PHE A 73 1.15 0.08 11.32
N ASP A 74 2.18 -0.25 12.08
CA ASP A 74 3.11 -1.33 11.74
C ASP A 74 3.66 -2.00 13.00
N ILE A 75 4.02 -3.28 12.89
CA ILE A 75 4.71 -4.00 13.94
C ILE A 75 6.22 -3.66 13.97
N TYR A 76 6.76 -3.23 12.83
CA TYR A 76 8.17 -2.90 12.69
C TYR A 76 8.40 -1.39 12.75
N GLU A 77 8.85 -0.94 13.93
CA GLU A 77 8.98 0.49 14.25
C GLU A 77 9.94 1.26 13.33
N ASN A 78 11.07 0.65 12.92
CA ASN A 78 12.09 1.37 12.17
C ASN A 78 11.57 1.90 10.84
N CYS A 79 10.95 1.06 10.02
CA CYS A 79 10.41 1.48 8.73
C CYS A 79 9.27 2.50 8.89
N ALA A 80 8.45 2.36 9.94
CA ALA A 80 7.39 3.31 10.23
C ALA A 80 7.95 4.67 10.66
N TYR A 81 9.03 4.68 11.46
CA TYR A 81 9.74 5.90 11.86
C TYR A 81 10.43 6.60 10.68
N GLU A 82 11.11 5.84 9.82
CA GLU A 82 11.75 6.39 8.61
C GLU A 82 10.72 7.09 7.71
N LEU A 83 9.55 6.47 7.51
CA LEU A 83 8.46 7.07 6.76
C LEU A 83 7.93 8.35 7.43
N LEU A 84 7.79 8.36 8.76
CA LEU A 84 7.39 9.57 9.48
C LEU A 84 8.39 10.71 9.24
N MET A 85 9.70 10.43 9.34
CA MET A 85 10.74 11.43 9.10
C MET A 85 10.70 11.97 7.67
N GLU A 86 10.50 11.10 6.67
CA GLU A 86 10.32 11.49 5.27
C GLU A 86 9.12 12.45 5.10
N LEU A 87 7.96 12.08 5.67
CA LEU A 87 6.75 12.89 5.57
C LEU A 87 6.90 14.24 6.30
N GLN A 88 7.56 14.26 7.46
CA GLN A 88 7.86 15.51 8.17
C GLN A 88 8.82 16.40 7.39
N GLN A 89 9.81 15.83 6.72
CA GLN A 89 10.71 16.59 5.87
C GLN A 89 9.97 17.23 4.69
N LYS A 90 9.01 16.51 4.11
CA LYS A 90 8.26 16.95 2.92
C LYS A 90 7.14 17.92 3.24
N TYR A 91 6.41 17.73 4.34
CA TYR A 91 5.18 18.45 4.65
C TYR A 91 5.29 19.35 5.89
N GLY A 92 6.43 19.35 6.56
CA GLY A 92 6.67 20.09 7.80
C GLY A 92 6.50 19.22 9.06
N ARG A 93 7.06 19.70 10.18
CA ARG A 93 7.06 18.94 11.45
C ARG A 93 5.66 18.71 12.04
N ASP A 94 4.75 19.63 11.78
CA ASP A 94 3.36 19.58 12.28
C ASP A 94 2.42 18.80 11.35
N VAL A 95 2.99 18.00 10.43
CA VAL A 95 2.20 17.15 9.54
C VAL A 95 1.27 16.23 10.36
N PRO A 96 -0.02 16.08 9.98
CA PRO A 96 -0.99 15.30 10.74
C PRO A 96 -0.78 13.79 10.59
N VAL A 97 0.40 13.30 10.96
CA VAL A 97 0.80 11.90 10.88
C VAL A 97 1.10 11.38 12.28
N THR A 98 0.58 10.21 12.60
CA THR A 98 0.87 9.50 13.84
C THR A 98 1.31 8.07 13.51
N VAL A 99 2.45 7.64 14.07
CA VAL A 99 2.90 6.25 14.00
C VAL A 99 2.36 5.51 15.21
N LEU A 100 1.75 4.36 14.94
CA LEU A 100 1.26 3.42 15.94
C LEU A 100 2.00 2.11 15.75
N VAL A 101 2.80 1.72 16.74
CA VAL A 101 3.53 0.45 16.72
C VAL A 101 2.68 -0.63 17.36
N GLY A 102 2.38 -1.70 16.61
CA GLY A 102 1.54 -2.77 17.10
C GLY A 102 1.23 -3.84 16.07
N SER A 103 0.52 -4.88 16.49
CA SER A 103 0.11 -6.00 15.66
C SER A 103 -1.38 -5.91 15.33
N ILE A 104 -1.76 -6.21 14.07
CA ILE A 104 -3.18 -6.36 13.69
C ILE A 104 -3.91 -7.49 14.44
N ARG A 105 -3.17 -8.33 15.15
CA ARG A 105 -3.72 -9.38 16.04
C ARG A 105 -4.24 -8.82 17.36
N ASP A 106 -3.84 -7.58 17.70
CA ASP A 106 -4.26 -6.88 18.91
C ASP A 106 -5.37 -5.87 18.60
N LYS A 107 -5.91 -5.20 19.62
CA LYS A 107 -6.90 -4.14 19.44
C LYS A 107 -6.28 -2.91 18.78
N VAL A 108 -6.79 -2.50 17.61
CA VAL A 108 -6.15 -1.50 16.75
C VAL A 108 -6.74 -0.10 16.90
N PHE A 109 -8.04 0.03 17.21
CA PHE A 109 -8.77 1.30 17.08
C PHE A 109 -9.14 1.98 18.40
N GLU A 110 -8.75 1.45 19.54
CA GLU A 110 -9.19 1.98 20.85
C GLU A 110 -8.81 3.45 21.06
N THR A 111 -7.64 3.88 20.58
CA THR A 111 -7.15 5.25 20.79
C THR A 111 -7.50 6.21 19.65
N TYR A 112 -7.52 5.71 18.43
CA TYR A 112 -7.71 6.51 17.23
C TYR A 112 -8.63 5.78 16.24
N PRO A 113 -9.96 5.94 16.33
CA PRO A 113 -10.88 5.33 15.38
C PRO A 113 -10.70 5.96 13.99
N PRO A 114 -10.32 5.17 12.97
CA PRO A 114 -10.19 5.68 11.62
C PRO A 114 -11.53 5.73 10.91
N THR A 115 -11.65 6.63 9.93
CA THR A 115 -12.79 6.69 9.00
C THR A 115 -12.55 5.76 7.80
N VAL A 116 -11.30 5.71 7.34
CA VAL A 116 -10.89 4.90 6.18
C VAL A 116 -9.71 4.03 6.57
N VAL A 117 -9.72 2.78 6.16
CA VAL A 117 -8.64 1.81 6.43
C VAL A 117 -8.10 1.23 5.12
N PHE A 118 -6.80 1.32 4.94
CA PHE A 118 -6.05 0.54 3.94
C PHE A 118 -5.30 -0.58 4.64
N HIS A 119 -5.66 -1.81 4.35
CA HIS A 119 -5.07 -2.98 4.98
C HIS A 119 -4.00 -3.60 4.09
N ALA A 120 -2.72 -3.27 4.36
CA ALA A 120 -1.55 -3.79 3.66
C ALA A 120 -0.67 -4.72 4.51
N ALA A 121 -0.99 -4.89 5.81
CA ALA A 121 -0.24 -5.78 6.69
C ALA A 121 -0.51 -7.26 6.32
N ALA A 122 0.55 -8.00 6.03
CA ALA A 122 0.49 -9.44 5.81
C ALA A 122 1.88 -10.08 5.86
N HIS A 123 1.96 -11.34 6.25
CA HIS A 123 3.10 -12.20 5.95
C HIS A 123 2.99 -12.66 4.49
N LYS A 124 3.97 -12.28 3.65
CA LYS A 124 3.87 -12.43 2.18
C LYS A 124 4.89 -13.37 1.54
N HIS A 125 5.94 -13.74 2.26
CA HIS A 125 7.01 -14.59 1.70
C HIS A 125 6.59 -16.05 1.67
N VAL A 126 6.29 -16.57 0.47
CA VAL A 126 5.78 -17.93 0.28
C VAL A 126 6.70 -18.97 0.94
N PRO A 127 8.03 -19.04 0.70
CA PRO A 127 8.86 -20.07 1.31
C PRO A 127 8.83 -20.06 2.84
N LEU A 128 8.76 -18.88 3.46
CA LEU A 128 8.71 -18.77 4.92
C LEU A 128 7.37 -19.23 5.48
N MET A 129 6.28 -18.98 4.74
CA MET A 129 4.94 -19.36 5.19
C MET A 129 4.67 -20.86 5.00
N GLU A 130 5.37 -21.52 4.07
CA GLU A 130 5.36 -23.00 3.97
C GLU A 130 6.03 -23.66 5.20
N ILE A 131 7.08 -23.03 5.74
CA ILE A 131 7.75 -23.48 6.96
C ILE A 131 6.95 -23.14 8.23
N SER A 132 6.22 -22.01 8.20
CA SER A 132 5.50 -21.46 9.36
C SER A 132 4.02 -21.22 9.06
N PRO A 133 3.23 -22.25 8.68
CA PRO A 133 1.84 -22.08 8.23
C PRO A 133 0.94 -21.52 9.33
N ALA A 134 1.17 -21.89 10.58
CA ALA A 134 0.39 -21.38 11.71
C ALA A 134 0.53 -19.86 11.88
N GLU A 135 1.73 -19.31 11.67
CA GLU A 135 1.96 -17.86 11.74
C GLU A 135 1.31 -17.14 10.56
N ALA A 136 1.32 -17.75 9.35
CA ALA A 136 0.59 -17.22 8.21
C ALA A 136 -0.91 -17.08 8.52
N VAL A 137 -1.53 -18.11 9.09
CA VAL A 137 -2.95 -18.10 9.46
C VAL A 137 -3.22 -17.10 10.57
N LYS A 138 -2.42 -17.10 11.66
CA LYS A 138 -2.60 -16.17 12.78
C LYS A 138 -2.51 -14.71 12.33
N ASN A 139 -1.50 -14.38 11.55
CA ASN A 139 -1.30 -13.00 11.12
C ASN A 139 -2.26 -12.60 10.02
N ASN A 140 -2.33 -13.36 8.92
CA ASN A 140 -3.10 -12.96 7.77
C ASN A 140 -4.60 -13.13 8.01
N VAL A 141 -5.05 -14.30 8.46
CA VAL A 141 -6.49 -14.60 8.57
C VAL A 141 -7.07 -14.00 9.86
N PHE A 142 -6.51 -14.37 11.02
CA PHE A 142 -7.07 -13.88 12.30
C PHE A 142 -6.78 -12.40 12.51
N GLY A 143 -5.61 -11.90 12.07
CA GLY A 143 -5.32 -10.46 12.08
C GLY A 143 -6.29 -9.67 11.22
N THR A 144 -6.59 -10.13 9.99
CA THR A 144 -7.61 -9.50 9.13
C THR A 144 -9.00 -9.57 9.77
N LYS A 145 -9.40 -10.73 10.31
CA LYS A 145 -10.68 -10.87 11.00
C LYS A 145 -10.80 -9.87 12.17
N ASN A 146 -9.76 -9.76 13.00
CA ASN A 146 -9.72 -8.84 14.12
C ASN A 146 -9.84 -7.38 13.66
N LEU A 147 -9.13 -7.01 12.60
CA LEU A 147 -9.21 -5.68 11.98
C LEU A 147 -10.63 -5.37 11.47
N LEU A 148 -11.28 -6.33 10.80
CA LEU A 148 -12.66 -6.19 10.30
C LEU A 148 -13.67 -6.03 11.43
N THR A 149 -13.54 -6.84 12.51
CA THR A 149 -14.38 -6.71 13.70
C THR A 149 -14.22 -5.31 14.32
N SER A 150 -12.97 -4.87 14.54
CA SER A 150 -12.70 -3.53 15.05
C SER A 150 -13.23 -2.42 14.14
N ALA A 151 -13.12 -2.59 12.82
CA ALA A 151 -13.64 -1.63 11.85
C ALA A 151 -15.16 -1.49 11.93
N SER A 152 -15.88 -2.61 12.08
CA SER A 152 -17.33 -2.62 12.27
C SER A 152 -17.75 -1.98 13.59
N GLU A 153 -17.08 -2.30 14.70
CA GLU A 153 -17.38 -1.78 16.03
C GLU A 153 -17.15 -0.26 16.14
N HIS A 154 -16.20 0.29 15.38
CA HIS A 154 -15.83 1.72 15.43
C HIS A 154 -16.37 2.55 14.25
N GLY A 155 -17.26 1.99 13.46
CA GLY A 155 -17.95 2.73 12.40
C GLY A 155 -17.04 3.19 11.25
N VAL A 156 -16.05 2.37 10.86
CA VAL A 156 -15.21 2.62 9.69
C VAL A 156 -16.10 2.68 8.44
N GLU A 157 -16.05 3.79 7.71
CA GLU A 157 -16.88 4.00 6.52
C GLU A 157 -16.38 3.18 5.31
N ARG A 158 -15.07 2.96 5.23
CA ARG A 158 -14.45 2.26 4.09
C ARG A 158 -13.20 1.50 4.51
N LEU A 159 -13.16 0.23 4.12
CA LEU A 159 -11.98 -0.61 4.28
C LEU A 159 -11.57 -1.17 2.92
N VAL A 160 -10.30 -1.01 2.56
CA VAL A 160 -9.69 -1.55 1.35
C VAL A 160 -8.59 -2.51 1.76
N GLN A 161 -8.74 -3.78 1.39
CA GLN A 161 -7.70 -4.78 1.62
C GLN A 161 -6.85 -5.00 0.37
N LEU A 162 -5.55 -5.01 0.53
CA LEU A 162 -4.65 -5.43 -0.53
C LEU A 162 -4.65 -6.95 -0.64
N SER A 163 -4.82 -7.45 -1.85
CA SER A 163 -4.70 -8.87 -2.16
C SER A 163 -3.53 -9.15 -3.12
N THR A 164 -3.48 -10.31 -3.71
CA THR A 164 -2.40 -10.81 -4.55
C THR A 164 -2.95 -11.76 -5.61
N ASP A 165 -2.26 -11.85 -6.75
CA ASP A 165 -2.49 -12.86 -7.77
C ASP A 165 -2.45 -14.30 -7.22
N LYS A 166 -1.66 -14.54 -6.18
CA LYS A 166 -1.51 -15.85 -5.52
C LYS A 166 -2.73 -16.28 -4.70
N ALA A 167 -3.73 -15.39 -4.53
CA ALA A 167 -5.03 -15.73 -3.96
C ALA A 167 -6.01 -16.33 -5.01
N VAL A 168 -5.69 -16.19 -6.29
CA VAL A 168 -6.47 -16.81 -7.39
C VAL A 168 -5.98 -18.25 -7.57
N ASN A 169 -6.86 -19.24 -7.35
CA ASN A 169 -6.51 -20.68 -7.38
C ASN A 169 -5.24 -20.97 -6.55
N PRO A 170 -5.25 -20.71 -5.23
CA PRO A 170 -4.05 -20.70 -4.41
C PRO A 170 -3.42 -22.10 -4.30
N THR A 171 -2.11 -22.15 -4.53
CA THR A 171 -1.29 -23.38 -4.43
C THR A 171 -0.27 -23.33 -3.30
N SER A 172 -0.30 -22.26 -2.48
CA SER A 172 0.60 -22.05 -1.36
C SER A 172 -0.16 -21.64 -0.11
N VAL A 173 0.44 -21.89 1.07
CA VAL A 173 -0.13 -21.47 2.37
C VAL A 173 -0.41 -19.97 2.38
N MET A 174 0.56 -19.16 1.93
CA MET A 174 0.39 -17.71 1.86
C MET A 174 -0.80 -17.34 0.95
N GLY A 175 -0.89 -17.92 -0.26
CA GLY A 175 -1.99 -17.70 -1.19
C GLY A 175 -3.35 -18.10 -0.59
N CYS A 176 -3.43 -19.27 0.07
CA CYS A 176 -4.64 -19.72 0.77
C CYS A 176 -5.06 -18.74 1.87
N THR A 177 -4.12 -18.25 2.67
CA THR A 177 -4.45 -17.26 3.71
C THR A 177 -4.98 -15.96 3.14
N LYS A 178 -4.43 -15.48 2.03
CA LYS A 178 -4.93 -14.27 1.35
C LYS A 178 -6.30 -14.50 0.73
N ARG A 179 -6.56 -15.67 0.17
CA ARG A 179 -7.91 -16.03 -0.32
C ARG A 179 -8.94 -16.06 0.80
N LEU A 180 -8.60 -16.62 1.96
CA LEU A 180 -9.46 -16.57 3.14
C LEU A 180 -9.74 -15.14 3.59
N CYS A 181 -8.73 -14.25 3.54
CA CYS A 181 -8.95 -12.84 3.83
C CYS A 181 -9.94 -12.17 2.87
N GLU A 182 -9.89 -12.49 1.57
CA GLU A 182 -10.87 -11.98 0.59
C GLU A 182 -12.29 -12.45 0.94
N MET A 183 -12.45 -13.71 1.37
CA MET A 183 -13.74 -14.26 1.78
C MET A 183 -14.29 -13.64 3.08
N LEU A 184 -13.41 -13.18 3.98
CA LEU A 184 -13.82 -12.50 5.21
C LEU A 184 -14.39 -11.10 4.97
N ILE A 185 -14.03 -10.45 3.87
CA ILE A 185 -14.45 -9.08 3.52
C ILE A 185 -15.80 -9.07 2.79
N GLN A 186 -16.16 -10.17 2.13
CA GLN A 186 -17.44 -10.32 1.40
C GLN A 186 -18.63 -10.45 2.35
#